data_2f7aebcb2288e5d6bd78b9dcd7eb4f86
#
_entry.id   2f7aebcb2288e5d6bd78b9dcd7eb4f86
#
_cell.length_a   1.000
_cell.length_b   1.000
_cell.length_c   1.000
_cell.angle_alpha   90.00
_cell.angle_beta   90.00
_cell.angle_gamma   90.00
#
_symmetry.space_group_name_H-M   'P 1'
#
loop_
_entity.id
_entity.type
_entity.pdbx_description
1 polymer ?
#
loop_
_entity_poly.entity_id
_entity_poly.type
_entity_poly.pdbx_seq_one_letter_code
_entity_poly.pdbx_strand_id
1 'polypeptide(L)'
;MVKIAVIGGSGVYDPDMLENVRQEVVETPYGDVSLQIGTYAGKEVAFLARHGSHHSIAPHKINYRANIYALKKLGVRKIISTTAVGSLNKAMQLGDFVLPNQFLDFTRDRVCTFYEGGERGVVHVDVTDPYCPELRKQITEIGKRLGIHVINGGTYVCTNGPRYETPAEIKMFAMLGGDLAGMTNVPEVTLAQEAEMCYATISMVTNMAAGISETKLTHQEVMDAMAANSDNFRKLIMTLLAELDPDEDNCDCAHVLEGVGGFKL
;
A
#
# COMPACT_ATOMS: atom_id res chain seq x y z
N MET A 1 -3.69 -8.51 -20.49
CA MET A 1 -2.52 -8.51 -19.55
C MET A 1 -2.85 -7.55 -18.43
N VAL A 2 -2.78 -8.01 -17.20
CA VAL A 2 -3.15 -7.22 -16.03
C VAL A 2 -2.03 -6.20 -15.71
N LYS A 3 -2.31 -4.92 -15.86
CA LYS A 3 -1.30 -3.87 -15.67
C LYS A 3 -1.51 -3.04 -14.40
N ILE A 4 -2.67 -3.17 -13.76
CA ILE A 4 -3.04 -2.45 -12.55
C ILE A 4 -3.37 -3.45 -11.45
N ALA A 5 -2.90 -3.18 -10.24
CA ALA A 5 -3.29 -3.94 -9.06
C ALA A 5 -3.75 -3.04 -7.91
N VAL A 6 -4.70 -3.53 -7.15
CA VAL A 6 -5.08 -2.98 -5.84
C VAL A 6 -4.67 -4.00 -4.78
N ILE A 7 -3.85 -3.57 -3.82
CA ILE A 7 -3.54 -4.35 -2.63
C ILE A 7 -4.37 -3.81 -1.48
N GLY A 8 -5.36 -4.57 -1.05
CA GLY A 8 -6.33 -4.15 -0.04
C GLY A 8 -6.15 -4.82 1.31
N GLY A 9 -6.47 -4.07 2.37
CA GLY A 9 -6.79 -4.60 3.68
C GLY A 9 -8.30 -4.84 3.82
N SER A 10 -8.74 -5.16 5.04
CA SER A 10 -10.16 -5.38 5.35
C SER A 10 -11.02 -4.16 5.00
N GLY A 11 -12.16 -4.39 4.37
CA GLY A 11 -13.17 -3.36 4.11
C GLY A 11 -12.98 -2.50 2.87
N VAL A 12 -11.90 -2.70 2.09
CA VAL A 12 -11.65 -1.95 0.84
C VAL A 12 -12.09 -2.72 -0.40
N TYR A 13 -12.22 -4.02 -0.26
CA TYR A 13 -12.52 -4.93 -1.33
C TYR A 13 -14.00 -5.29 -1.36
N ASP A 14 -14.66 -4.94 -2.46
CA ASP A 14 -15.99 -5.42 -2.81
C ASP A 14 -15.90 -6.02 -4.23
N PRO A 15 -15.96 -7.36 -4.37
CA PRO A 15 -15.89 -8.01 -5.67
C PRO A 15 -17.00 -7.57 -6.63
N ASP A 16 -18.12 -7.08 -6.10
CA ASP A 16 -19.28 -6.63 -6.91
C ASP A 16 -18.97 -5.34 -7.71
N MET A 17 -17.82 -4.72 -7.50
CA MET A 17 -17.36 -3.56 -8.27
C MET A 17 -16.77 -3.93 -9.63
N LEU A 18 -16.40 -5.18 -9.84
CA LEU A 18 -15.72 -5.64 -11.04
C LEU A 18 -16.63 -6.58 -11.84
N GLU A 19 -16.52 -6.47 -13.15
CA GLU A 19 -17.10 -7.41 -14.08
C GLU A 19 -16.14 -8.61 -14.31
N ASN A 20 -16.70 -9.77 -14.68
CA ASN A 20 -15.93 -10.95 -15.09
C ASN A 20 -14.87 -11.40 -14.07
N VAL A 21 -15.19 -11.35 -12.78
CA VAL A 21 -14.28 -11.70 -11.71
C VAL A 21 -13.90 -13.18 -11.78
N ARG A 22 -12.60 -13.46 -11.77
CA ARG A 22 -12.04 -14.81 -11.66
C ARG A 22 -11.00 -14.89 -10.55
N GLN A 23 -10.89 -16.04 -9.94
CA GLN A 23 -9.75 -16.33 -9.05
C GLN A 23 -8.57 -16.80 -9.88
N GLU A 24 -7.38 -16.35 -9.49
CA GLU A 24 -6.11 -16.73 -10.08
C GLU A 24 -5.15 -17.14 -8.96
N VAL A 25 -4.42 -18.23 -9.18
CA VAL A 25 -3.32 -18.65 -8.31
C VAL A 25 -2.03 -18.50 -9.09
N VAL A 26 -1.17 -17.62 -8.64
CA VAL A 26 0.13 -17.37 -9.26
C VAL A 26 1.21 -18.06 -8.46
N GLU A 27 1.84 -19.06 -9.06
CA GLU A 27 3.00 -19.73 -8.49
C GLU A 27 4.22 -18.80 -8.52
N THR A 28 4.92 -18.68 -7.41
CA THR A 28 6.14 -17.89 -7.29
C THR A 28 7.25 -18.68 -6.59
N PRO A 29 8.52 -18.29 -6.76
CA PRO A 29 9.63 -18.91 -6.02
C PRO A 29 9.52 -18.76 -4.49
N TYR A 30 8.62 -17.91 -4.02
CA TYR A 30 8.43 -17.57 -2.62
C TYR A 30 7.14 -18.15 -2.04
N GLY A 31 6.38 -18.89 -2.83
CA GLY A 31 5.09 -19.47 -2.49
C GLY A 31 3.97 -18.97 -3.40
N ASP A 32 2.85 -19.68 -3.39
CA ASP A 32 1.69 -19.38 -4.22
C ASP A 32 0.90 -18.20 -3.69
N VAL A 33 0.40 -17.38 -4.60
CA VAL A 33 -0.41 -16.21 -4.30
C VAL A 33 -1.79 -16.33 -4.95
N SER A 34 -2.82 -16.36 -4.12
CA SER A 34 -4.20 -16.30 -4.58
C SER A 34 -4.67 -14.84 -4.64
N LEU A 35 -5.19 -14.43 -5.78
CA LEU A 35 -5.73 -13.11 -6.03
C LEU A 35 -6.95 -13.18 -6.94
N GLN A 36 -7.66 -12.10 -7.09
CA GLN A 36 -8.80 -12.00 -7.98
C GLN A 36 -8.46 -11.03 -9.12
N ILE A 37 -8.90 -11.36 -10.32
CA ILE A 37 -8.77 -10.49 -11.49
C ILE A 37 -10.17 -10.24 -12.01
N GLY A 38 -10.48 -8.97 -12.24
CA GLY A 38 -11.76 -8.59 -12.84
C GLY A 38 -11.55 -7.43 -13.80
N THR A 39 -12.63 -7.02 -14.48
CA THR A 39 -12.62 -5.91 -15.43
C THR A 39 -13.32 -4.70 -14.84
N TYR A 40 -12.73 -3.52 -14.98
CA TYR A 40 -13.34 -2.25 -14.65
C TYR A 40 -12.97 -1.19 -15.69
N ALA A 41 -13.96 -0.44 -16.18
CA ALA A 41 -13.77 0.58 -17.21
C ALA A 41 -12.92 0.07 -18.41
N GLY A 42 -13.13 -1.18 -18.83
CA GLY A 42 -12.42 -1.81 -19.95
C GLY A 42 -11.00 -2.28 -19.65
N LYS A 43 -10.54 -2.22 -18.40
CA LYS A 43 -9.19 -2.62 -17.96
C LYS A 43 -9.26 -3.83 -17.04
N GLU A 44 -8.31 -4.76 -17.19
CA GLU A 44 -8.12 -5.83 -16.19
C GLU A 44 -7.40 -5.27 -14.96
N VAL A 45 -7.94 -5.54 -13.79
CA VAL A 45 -7.38 -5.13 -12.49
C VAL A 45 -7.24 -6.36 -11.60
N ALA A 46 -6.05 -6.53 -11.01
CA ALA A 46 -5.81 -7.54 -9.99
C ALA A 46 -6.14 -7.00 -8.60
N PHE A 47 -6.84 -7.80 -7.81
CA PHE A 47 -7.11 -7.52 -6.40
C PHE A 47 -6.43 -8.55 -5.53
N LEU A 48 -5.56 -8.08 -4.64
CA LEU A 48 -4.82 -8.90 -3.71
C LEU A 48 -5.22 -8.54 -2.27
N ALA A 49 -5.82 -9.53 -1.57
CA ALA A 49 -6.15 -9.41 -0.16
C ALA A 49 -4.88 -9.66 0.67
N ARG A 50 -4.21 -8.59 1.11
CA ARG A 50 -2.92 -8.65 1.83
C ARG A 50 -2.96 -9.56 3.05
N HIS A 51 -4.03 -9.53 3.80
CA HIS A 51 -4.23 -10.32 5.03
C HIS A 51 -4.97 -11.65 4.80
N GLY A 52 -5.10 -12.09 3.54
CA GLY A 52 -5.96 -13.21 3.16
C GLY A 52 -7.45 -12.83 3.14
N SER A 53 -8.28 -13.68 2.55
CA SER A 53 -9.72 -13.43 2.32
C SER A 53 -10.53 -13.16 3.60
N HIS A 54 -10.07 -13.68 4.74
CA HIS A 54 -10.75 -13.56 6.05
C HIS A 54 -9.92 -12.81 7.10
N HIS A 55 -9.00 -11.94 6.67
CA HIS A 55 -8.08 -11.22 7.56
C HIS A 55 -7.33 -12.15 8.53
N SER A 56 -6.88 -13.30 8.03
CA SER A 56 -6.30 -14.38 8.83
C SER A 56 -4.77 -14.30 8.96
N ILE A 57 -4.11 -13.43 8.20
CA ILE A 57 -2.65 -13.30 8.16
C ILE A 57 -2.24 -12.04 8.91
N ALA A 58 -1.47 -12.21 10.00
CA ALA A 58 -0.93 -11.10 10.75
C ALA A 58 0.11 -10.29 9.93
N PRO A 59 0.26 -8.96 10.16
CA PRO A 59 1.13 -8.09 9.35
C PRO A 59 2.57 -8.61 9.18
N HIS A 60 3.17 -9.16 10.22
CA HIS A 60 4.53 -9.70 10.21
C HIS A 60 4.65 -11.10 9.58
N LYS A 61 3.52 -11.73 9.22
CA LYS A 61 3.46 -13.06 8.57
C LYS A 61 3.06 -12.98 7.11
N ILE A 62 2.75 -11.80 6.60
CA ILE A 62 2.44 -11.61 5.18
C ILE A 62 3.66 -11.97 4.34
N ASN A 63 3.45 -12.74 3.28
CA ASN A 63 4.49 -13.07 2.32
C ASN A 63 4.59 -11.95 1.26
N TYR A 64 5.18 -10.82 1.66
CA TYR A 64 5.30 -9.64 0.80
C TYR A 64 6.05 -9.93 -0.51
N ARG A 65 7.12 -10.77 -0.46
CA ARG A 65 7.88 -11.13 -1.68
C ARG A 65 7.02 -11.90 -2.67
N ALA A 66 6.30 -12.92 -2.19
CA ALA A 66 5.42 -13.67 -3.08
C ALA A 66 4.35 -12.75 -3.69
N ASN A 67 3.74 -11.87 -2.89
CA ASN A 67 2.69 -10.95 -3.33
C ASN A 67 3.19 -10.03 -4.45
N ILE A 68 4.29 -9.32 -4.23
CA ILE A 68 4.83 -8.38 -5.21
C ILE A 68 5.36 -9.11 -6.46
N TYR A 69 6.02 -10.26 -6.28
CA TYR A 69 6.49 -11.07 -7.40
C TYR A 69 5.33 -11.58 -8.28
N ALA A 70 4.24 -12.04 -7.65
CA ALA A 70 3.05 -12.49 -8.38
C ALA A 70 2.46 -11.37 -9.25
N LEU A 71 2.37 -10.15 -8.70
CA LEU A 71 1.89 -9.00 -9.47
C LEU A 71 2.83 -8.67 -10.65
N LYS A 72 4.14 -8.70 -10.43
CA LYS A 72 5.14 -8.51 -11.52
C LYS A 72 4.97 -9.57 -12.61
N LYS A 73 4.81 -10.84 -12.22
CA LYS A 73 4.62 -11.98 -13.15
C LYS A 73 3.35 -11.84 -13.99
N LEU A 74 2.28 -11.24 -13.46
CA LEU A 74 1.05 -10.95 -14.20
C LEU A 74 1.18 -9.78 -15.19
N GLY A 75 2.25 -8.99 -15.07
CA GLY A 75 2.51 -7.82 -15.91
C GLY A 75 2.05 -6.50 -15.30
N VAL A 76 1.76 -6.48 -13.99
CA VAL A 76 1.37 -5.26 -13.27
C VAL A 76 2.49 -4.23 -13.34
N ARG A 77 2.11 -2.99 -13.61
CA ARG A 77 2.99 -1.81 -13.67
C ARG A 77 2.66 -0.81 -12.57
N LYS A 78 1.40 -0.72 -12.14
CA LYS A 78 0.93 0.26 -11.16
C LYS A 78 0.17 -0.43 -10.04
N ILE A 79 0.59 -0.17 -8.81
CA ILE A 79 0.00 -0.71 -7.58
C ILE A 79 -0.63 0.42 -6.78
N ILE A 80 -1.91 0.29 -6.48
CA ILE A 80 -2.64 1.10 -5.52
C ILE A 80 -2.79 0.28 -4.24
N SER A 81 -2.06 0.65 -3.22
CA SER A 81 -2.15 0.03 -1.90
C SER A 81 -3.11 0.78 -1.01
N THR A 82 -3.76 0.08 -0.09
CA THR A 82 -4.67 0.70 0.87
C THR A 82 -4.33 0.26 2.29
N THR A 83 -4.40 1.19 3.24
CA THR A 83 -4.11 0.92 4.64
C THR A 83 -5.03 1.70 5.57
N ALA A 84 -5.35 1.12 6.72
CA ALA A 84 -5.89 1.81 7.87
C ALA A 84 -4.73 2.20 8.79
N VAL A 85 -4.70 3.44 9.26
CA VAL A 85 -3.59 3.98 10.05
C VAL A 85 -4.05 4.77 11.26
N GLY A 86 -3.23 4.79 12.31
CA GLY A 86 -3.34 5.75 13.40
C GLY A 86 -2.58 7.05 13.06
N SER A 87 -3.21 8.20 13.32
CA SER A 87 -2.54 9.49 13.12
C SER A 87 -1.73 9.90 14.35
N LEU A 88 -0.47 10.29 14.11
CA LEU A 88 0.39 10.95 15.08
C LEU A 88 0.34 12.48 14.94
N ASN A 89 -0.16 12.96 13.79
CA ASN A 89 -0.22 14.36 13.43
C ASN A 89 -1.65 14.91 13.62
N LYS A 90 -1.80 15.88 14.51
CA LYS A 90 -3.11 16.50 14.80
C LYS A 90 -3.74 17.24 13.61
N ALA A 91 -2.99 17.52 12.55
CA ALA A 91 -3.53 18.07 11.33
C ALA A 91 -4.15 17.01 10.40
N MET A 92 -3.91 15.72 10.66
CA MET A 92 -4.48 14.59 9.94
C MET A 92 -5.55 13.94 10.81
N GLN A 93 -6.81 14.20 10.50
CA GLN A 93 -7.96 13.84 11.32
C GLN A 93 -8.60 12.51 10.89
N LEU A 94 -9.46 11.98 11.76
CA LEU A 94 -10.25 10.78 11.44
C LEU A 94 -11.04 10.99 10.14
N GLY A 95 -10.95 10.00 9.25
CA GLY A 95 -11.60 10.02 7.95
C GLY A 95 -10.77 10.65 6.83
N ASP A 96 -9.64 11.31 7.14
CA ASP A 96 -8.74 11.81 6.11
C ASP A 96 -8.09 10.67 5.33
N PHE A 97 -7.90 10.90 4.04
CA PHE A 97 -7.08 10.06 3.19
C PHE A 97 -5.71 10.70 3.01
N VAL A 98 -4.67 10.00 3.40
CA VAL A 98 -3.29 10.49 3.32
C VAL A 98 -2.49 9.64 2.35
N LEU A 99 -1.75 10.29 1.47
CA LEU A 99 -0.81 9.68 0.54
C LEU A 99 0.61 9.87 1.08
N PRO A 100 1.19 8.90 1.79
CA PRO A 100 2.55 9.04 2.28
C PRO A 100 3.52 9.32 1.15
N ASN A 101 4.53 10.13 1.41
CA ASN A 101 5.66 10.37 0.53
C ASN A 101 6.98 9.84 1.10
N GLN A 102 6.99 9.48 2.39
CA GLN A 102 8.13 8.92 3.09
C GLN A 102 7.71 7.82 4.07
N PHE A 103 8.65 7.00 4.49
CA PHE A 103 8.43 6.04 5.56
C PHE A 103 9.60 5.99 6.57
N LEU A 104 9.29 5.50 7.77
CA LEU A 104 10.26 5.06 8.76
C LEU A 104 10.01 3.57 9.03
N ASP A 105 11.03 2.74 8.86
CA ASP A 105 10.95 1.31 9.07
C ASP A 105 11.33 0.91 10.50
N PHE A 106 10.32 0.49 11.26
CA PHE A 106 10.48 -0.12 12.59
C PHE A 106 10.03 -1.59 12.60
N THR A 107 10.03 -2.23 11.42
CA THR A 107 9.74 -3.66 11.32
C THR A 107 10.95 -4.50 11.75
N ARG A 108 10.72 -5.78 12.05
CA ARG A 108 11.76 -6.73 12.47
C ARG A 108 11.52 -8.07 11.76
N ASP A 109 12.60 -8.71 11.39
CA ASP A 109 12.61 -10.09 10.85
C ASP A 109 11.74 -10.25 9.59
N ARG A 110 11.51 -9.17 8.82
CA ARG A 110 10.86 -9.23 7.51
C ARG A 110 11.88 -9.37 6.42
N VAL A 111 11.60 -10.23 5.47
CA VAL A 111 12.41 -10.30 4.25
C VAL A 111 12.08 -9.10 3.38
N CYS A 112 13.07 -8.25 3.11
CA CYS A 112 12.88 -6.92 2.56
C CYS A 112 13.44 -6.72 1.14
N THR A 113 13.97 -7.78 0.49
CA THR A 113 14.57 -7.68 -0.84
C THR A 113 14.38 -8.96 -1.65
N PHE A 114 14.41 -8.84 -2.97
CA PHE A 114 14.53 -9.96 -3.91
C PHE A 114 16.00 -10.35 -4.19
N TYR A 115 16.94 -9.52 -3.82
CA TYR A 115 18.36 -9.59 -4.20
C TYR A 115 19.24 -9.91 -2.99
N GLU A 116 19.05 -11.12 -2.44
CA GLU A 116 19.75 -11.60 -1.23
C GLU A 116 21.18 -12.14 -1.51
N GLY A 117 21.74 -11.86 -2.66
CA GLY A 117 23.04 -12.43 -3.08
C GLY A 117 22.88 -13.66 -3.99
N GLY A 118 23.96 -14.43 -4.14
CA GLY A 118 24.00 -15.58 -5.04
C GLY A 118 23.86 -15.19 -6.51
N GLU A 119 23.11 -15.95 -7.28
CA GLU A 119 22.89 -15.71 -8.71
C GLU A 119 22.12 -14.41 -8.98
N ARG A 120 21.29 -13.95 -8.03
CA ARG A 120 20.54 -12.69 -8.15
C ARG A 120 21.34 -11.45 -7.76
N GLY A 121 22.52 -11.63 -7.16
CA GLY A 121 23.36 -10.54 -6.71
C GLY A 121 22.76 -9.73 -5.57
N VAL A 122 23.30 -8.54 -5.33
CA VAL A 122 22.83 -7.55 -4.37
C VAL A 122 22.56 -6.26 -5.13
N VAL A 123 21.40 -5.65 -4.87
CA VAL A 123 20.96 -4.39 -5.48
C VAL A 123 20.72 -3.37 -4.40
N HIS A 124 21.16 -2.15 -4.61
CA HIS A 124 20.91 -1.01 -3.74
C HIS A 124 20.00 -0.02 -4.49
N VAL A 125 18.69 -0.17 -4.30
CA VAL A 125 17.73 0.77 -4.91
C VAL A 125 17.73 2.10 -4.16
N ASP A 126 17.62 3.19 -4.91
CA ASP A 126 17.37 4.51 -4.34
C ASP A 126 15.90 4.59 -3.89
N VAL A 127 15.69 4.92 -2.63
CA VAL A 127 14.37 5.12 -2.01
C VAL A 127 14.15 6.57 -1.58
N THR A 128 14.78 7.53 -2.26
CA THR A 128 14.55 8.96 -2.02
C THR A 128 13.08 9.32 -2.23
N ASP A 129 12.46 8.79 -3.28
CA ASP A 129 11.03 8.88 -3.57
C ASP A 129 10.37 7.48 -3.52
N PRO A 130 10.09 6.95 -2.31
CA PRO A 130 9.63 5.57 -2.17
C PRO A 130 8.21 5.33 -2.71
N TYR A 131 7.38 6.36 -2.79
CA TYR A 131 6.03 6.29 -3.34
C TYR A 131 5.93 7.10 -4.63
N CYS A 132 5.44 6.49 -5.68
CA CYS A 132 5.33 7.08 -7.02
C CYS A 132 4.71 8.50 -6.98
N PRO A 133 5.46 9.54 -7.33
CA PRO A 133 4.98 10.92 -7.26
C PRO A 133 3.82 11.18 -8.21
N GLU A 134 3.82 10.54 -9.39
CA GLU A 134 2.77 10.73 -10.39
C GLU A 134 1.45 10.08 -9.96
N LEU A 135 1.47 8.86 -9.40
CA LEU A 135 0.27 8.25 -8.83
C LEU A 135 -0.31 9.11 -7.69
N ARG A 136 0.53 9.62 -6.79
CA ARG A 136 0.09 10.49 -5.68
C ARG A 136 -0.55 11.78 -6.21
N LYS A 137 0.02 12.39 -7.25
CA LYS A 137 -0.52 13.57 -7.91
C LYS A 137 -1.90 13.28 -8.50
N GLN A 138 -2.03 12.21 -9.29
CA GLN A 138 -3.31 11.83 -9.91
C GLN A 138 -4.39 11.56 -8.85
N ILE A 139 -4.07 10.82 -7.78
CA ILE A 139 -5.02 10.56 -6.67
C ILE A 139 -5.45 11.88 -6.01
N THR A 140 -4.52 12.81 -5.80
CA THR A 140 -4.81 14.12 -5.21
C THR A 140 -5.77 14.95 -6.08
N GLU A 141 -5.53 14.97 -7.39
CA GLU A 141 -6.37 15.70 -8.34
C GLU A 141 -7.79 15.11 -8.43
N ILE A 142 -7.89 13.78 -8.42
CA ILE A 142 -9.18 13.08 -8.36
C ILE A 142 -9.91 13.41 -7.06
N GLY A 143 -9.24 13.33 -5.90
CA GLY A 143 -9.82 13.69 -4.62
C GLY A 143 -10.42 15.11 -4.64
N LYS A 144 -9.65 16.07 -5.14
CA LYS A 144 -10.10 17.46 -5.29
C LYS A 144 -11.36 17.60 -6.15
N ARG A 145 -11.43 16.91 -7.29
CA ARG A 145 -12.61 16.93 -8.18
C ARG A 145 -13.83 16.29 -7.55
N LEU A 146 -13.62 15.25 -6.75
CA LEU A 146 -14.70 14.53 -6.06
C LEU A 146 -15.16 15.21 -4.77
N GLY A 147 -14.48 16.28 -4.32
CA GLY A 147 -14.72 16.89 -3.01
C GLY A 147 -14.30 16.01 -1.83
N ILE A 148 -13.38 15.08 -2.05
CA ILE A 148 -12.82 14.19 -1.04
C ILE A 148 -11.49 14.79 -0.55
N HIS A 149 -11.37 14.95 0.77
CA HIS A 149 -10.13 15.48 1.35
C HIS A 149 -9.00 14.45 1.27
N VAL A 150 -7.97 14.76 0.47
CA VAL A 150 -6.78 13.94 0.27
C VAL A 150 -5.55 14.78 0.60
N ILE A 151 -4.76 14.33 1.57
CA ILE A 151 -3.50 14.96 1.98
C ILE A 151 -2.36 14.27 1.22
N ASN A 152 -1.65 15.01 0.38
CA ASN A 152 -0.50 14.49 -0.34
C ASN A 152 0.79 14.82 0.40
N GLY A 153 1.33 13.85 1.09
CA GLY A 153 2.53 13.93 1.91
C GLY A 153 2.30 13.33 3.30
N GLY A 154 3.38 13.13 4.00
CA GLY A 154 3.44 12.56 5.35
C GLY A 154 4.33 11.32 5.42
N THR A 155 4.89 11.10 6.60
CA THR A 155 5.79 9.98 6.88
C THR A 155 5.03 8.84 7.53
N TYR A 156 5.01 7.70 6.85
CA TYR A 156 4.42 6.46 7.35
C TYR A 156 5.42 5.71 8.24
N VAL A 157 5.16 5.60 9.53
CA VAL A 157 5.91 4.73 10.44
C VAL A 157 5.37 3.32 10.31
N CYS A 158 6.19 2.40 9.80
CA CYS A 158 5.81 1.00 9.69
C CYS A 158 6.29 0.21 10.90
N THR A 159 5.37 -0.31 11.70
CA THR A 159 5.67 -1.16 12.85
C THR A 159 5.44 -2.64 12.54
N ASN A 160 5.94 -3.50 13.40
CA ASN A 160 5.83 -4.94 13.15
C ASN A 160 4.39 -5.47 13.31
N GLY A 161 3.62 -4.89 14.21
CA GLY A 161 2.32 -5.44 14.62
C GLY A 161 2.43 -6.84 15.26
N PRO A 162 1.32 -7.55 15.56
CA PRO A 162 -0.06 -7.08 15.40
C PRO A 162 -0.56 -6.20 16.57
N ARG A 163 0.23 -6.01 17.65
CA ARG A 163 -0.14 -5.10 18.72
C ARG A 163 -0.07 -3.65 18.26
N TYR A 164 -0.92 -2.83 18.82
CA TYR A 164 -0.77 -1.37 18.68
C TYR A 164 0.46 -0.87 19.45
N GLU A 165 0.92 0.30 19.08
CA GLU A 165 2.05 0.98 19.68
C GLU A 165 1.71 1.49 21.09
N THR A 166 2.75 1.61 21.91
CA THR A 166 2.62 2.29 23.22
C THR A 166 2.64 3.80 23.04
N PRO A 167 2.08 4.59 23.98
CA PRO A 167 2.22 6.05 23.95
C PRO A 167 3.68 6.54 23.89
N ALA A 168 4.62 5.79 24.49
CA ALA A 168 6.04 6.12 24.44
C ALA A 168 6.64 5.91 23.02
N GLU A 169 6.26 4.81 22.34
CA GLU A 169 6.63 4.57 20.95
C GLU A 169 6.06 5.66 20.04
N ILE A 170 4.78 6.01 20.19
CA ILE A 170 4.14 7.07 19.41
C ILE A 170 4.82 8.42 19.61
N LYS A 171 5.16 8.77 20.85
CA LYS A 171 5.93 10.00 21.14
C LYS A 171 7.29 10.00 20.45
N MET A 172 8.00 8.86 20.49
CA MET A 172 9.30 8.70 19.81
C MET A 172 9.12 8.86 18.29
N PHE A 173 8.14 8.20 17.68
CA PHE A 173 7.90 8.29 16.24
C PHE A 173 7.55 9.72 15.80
N ALA A 174 6.72 10.43 16.56
CA ALA A 174 6.40 11.83 16.27
C ALA A 174 7.65 12.73 16.35
N MET A 175 8.56 12.49 17.31
CA MET A 175 9.84 13.22 17.41
C MET A 175 10.77 12.95 16.22
N LEU A 176 10.66 11.78 15.57
CA LEU A 176 11.42 11.42 14.38
C LEU A 176 10.76 11.92 13.08
N GLY A 177 9.65 12.65 13.17
CA GLY A 177 8.95 13.19 12.02
C GLY A 177 7.90 12.23 11.41
N GLY A 178 7.46 11.20 12.15
CA GLY A 178 6.37 10.33 11.74
C GLY A 178 5.01 11.02 11.86
N ASP A 179 4.16 10.81 10.86
CA ASP A 179 2.81 11.36 10.81
C ASP A 179 1.73 10.28 10.99
N LEU A 180 1.97 9.09 10.48
CA LEU A 180 1.04 7.96 10.48
C LEU A 180 1.70 6.72 11.07
N ALA A 181 0.97 5.92 11.83
CA ALA A 181 1.40 4.59 12.29
C ALA A 181 0.59 3.49 11.61
N GLY A 182 1.28 2.55 10.98
CA GLY A 182 0.68 1.37 10.37
C GLY A 182 1.64 0.20 10.34
N MET A 183 1.26 -0.90 9.68
CA MET A 183 1.98 -2.17 9.88
C MET A 183 2.40 -2.87 8.58
N THR A 184 2.10 -2.30 7.39
CA THR A 184 2.17 -3.11 6.16
C THR A 184 2.92 -2.48 5.00
N ASN A 185 3.20 -1.17 4.99
CA ASN A 185 3.85 -0.53 3.85
C ASN A 185 5.29 -0.99 3.62
N VAL A 186 6.01 -1.38 4.68
CA VAL A 186 7.35 -1.92 4.57
C VAL A 186 7.33 -3.42 4.92
N PRO A 187 7.87 -4.29 4.06
CA PRO A 187 8.68 -4.04 2.88
C PRO A 187 7.90 -3.93 1.56
N GLU A 188 6.56 -3.82 1.57
CA GLU A 188 5.74 -3.83 0.35
C GLU A 188 6.19 -2.77 -0.67
N VAL A 189 6.42 -1.54 -0.22
CA VAL A 189 6.85 -0.43 -1.09
C VAL A 189 8.25 -0.62 -1.67
N THR A 190 9.21 -1.08 -0.87
CA THR A 190 10.59 -1.30 -1.32
C THR A 190 10.68 -2.46 -2.31
N LEU A 191 9.93 -3.54 -2.06
CA LEU A 191 9.82 -4.66 -3.00
C LEU A 191 9.13 -4.25 -4.32
N ALA A 192 8.14 -3.36 -4.28
CA ALA A 192 7.53 -2.83 -5.49
C ALA A 192 8.52 -2.00 -6.32
N GLN A 193 9.39 -1.21 -5.67
CA GLN A 193 10.47 -0.50 -6.35
C GLN A 193 11.50 -1.45 -6.95
N GLU A 194 11.98 -2.46 -6.21
CA GLU A 194 12.88 -3.47 -6.76
C GLU A 194 12.27 -4.24 -7.93
N ALA A 195 10.95 -4.32 -7.99
CA ALA A 195 10.21 -4.90 -9.10
C ALA A 195 9.90 -3.90 -10.23
N GLU A 196 10.40 -2.65 -10.16
CA GLU A 196 10.18 -1.60 -11.14
C GLU A 196 8.68 -1.33 -11.40
N MET A 197 7.89 -1.27 -10.32
CA MET A 197 6.46 -0.96 -10.36
C MET A 197 6.15 0.34 -9.63
N CYS A 198 5.30 1.17 -10.23
CA CYS A 198 4.74 2.32 -9.53
C CYS A 198 3.94 1.86 -8.32
N TYR A 199 4.17 2.47 -7.16
CA TYR A 199 3.46 2.13 -5.94
C TYR A 199 3.01 3.40 -5.22
N ALA A 200 1.74 3.49 -4.90
CA ALA A 200 1.19 4.52 -4.03
C ALA A 200 0.24 3.89 -3.01
N THR A 201 0.22 4.46 -1.80
CA THR A 201 -0.68 4.03 -0.74
C THR A 201 -1.71 5.12 -0.46
N ILE A 202 -2.98 4.74 -0.37
CA ILE A 202 -4.04 5.56 0.19
C ILE A 202 -4.26 5.08 1.62
N SER A 203 -3.76 5.86 2.59
CA SER A 203 -3.90 5.58 4.01
C SER A 203 -5.12 6.29 4.57
N MET A 204 -6.10 5.54 5.07
CA MET A 204 -7.25 6.13 5.77
C MET A 204 -6.91 6.29 7.24
N VAL A 205 -7.03 7.49 7.78
CA VAL A 205 -6.90 7.75 9.21
C VAL A 205 -8.15 7.22 9.92
N THR A 206 -7.99 6.11 10.63
CA THR A 206 -9.09 5.43 11.32
C THR A 206 -9.16 5.75 12.81
N ASN A 207 -8.09 6.27 13.37
CA ASN A 207 -7.98 6.63 14.78
C ASN A 207 -6.81 7.59 14.99
N MET A 208 -6.80 8.29 16.10
CA MET A 208 -5.58 8.91 16.60
C MET A 208 -4.71 7.85 17.27
N ALA A 209 -3.39 7.94 17.07
CA ALA A 209 -2.45 6.97 17.63
C ALA A 209 -2.46 6.97 19.16
N ALA A 210 -1.96 5.87 19.76
CA ALA A 210 -1.99 5.67 21.20
C ALA A 210 -1.35 6.84 21.99
N GLY A 211 -2.10 7.36 22.96
CA GLY A 211 -1.66 8.50 23.80
C GLY A 211 -1.82 9.88 23.15
N ILE A 212 -2.34 9.97 21.93
CA ILE A 212 -2.74 11.23 21.29
C ILE A 212 -4.17 11.61 21.70
N SER A 213 -5.10 10.62 21.65
CA SER A 213 -6.45 10.78 22.22
C SER A 213 -6.48 10.40 23.70
N GLU A 214 -7.51 10.89 24.41
CA GLU A 214 -7.76 10.54 25.82
C GLU A 214 -8.32 9.13 26.00
N THR A 215 -8.91 8.56 24.94
CA THR A 215 -9.50 7.22 24.93
C THR A 215 -8.50 6.14 24.56
N LYS A 216 -8.74 4.92 25.06
CA LYS A 216 -7.95 3.76 24.63
C LYS A 216 -8.37 3.36 23.23
N LEU A 217 -7.38 3.10 22.38
CA LEU A 217 -7.59 2.59 21.03
C LEU A 217 -8.25 1.21 21.05
N THR A 218 -9.32 1.06 20.25
CA THR A 218 -10.02 -0.21 20.07
C THR A 218 -10.11 -0.59 18.59
N HIS A 219 -10.16 -1.90 18.32
CA HIS A 219 -10.37 -2.36 16.94
C HIS A 219 -11.76 -1.94 16.40
N GLN A 220 -12.74 -1.78 17.28
CA GLN A 220 -14.08 -1.35 16.89
C GLN A 220 -14.06 0.09 16.32
N GLU A 221 -13.34 1.02 16.94
CA GLU A 221 -13.18 2.39 16.41
C GLU A 221 -12.60 2.38 14.98
N VAL A 222 -11.63 1.51 14.73
CA VAL A 222 -11.05 1.34 13.38
C VAL A 222 -12.11 0.87 12.39
N MET A 223 -12.90 -0.14 12.74
CA MET A 223 -13.97 -0.67 11.89
C MET A 223 -15.07 0.36 11.61
N ASP A 224 -15.48 1.11 12.63
CA ASP A 224 -16.51 2.14 12.52
C ASP A 224 -16.04 3.30 11.61
N ALA A 225 -14.79 3.73 11.77
CA ALA A 225 -14.21 4.76 10.92
C ALA A 225 -14.08 4.31 9.45
N MET A 226 -13.70 3.05 9.21
CA MET A 226 -13.65 2.47 7.88
C MET A 226 -15.05 2.41 7.24
N ALA A 227 -16.04 1.95 7.98
CA ALA A 227 -17.42 1.87 7.49
C ALA A 227 -17.98 3.26 7.15
N ALA A 228 -17.75 4.26 8.00
CA ALA A 228 -18.21 5.64 7.79
C ALA A 228 -17.59 6.30 6.52
N ASN A 229 -16.40 5.88 6.11
CA ASN A 229 -15.68 6.47 4.98
C ASN A 229 -15.62 5.56 3.74
N SER A 230 -16.27 4.40 3.78
CA SER A 230 -16.21 3.38 2.72
C SER A 230 -16.63 3.91 1.36
N ASP A 231 -17.69 4.72 1.28
CA ASP A 231 -18.22 5.25 0.03
C ASP A 231 -17.24 6.23 -0.64
N ASN A 232 -16.65 7.14 0.15
CA ASN A 232 -15.64 8.07 -0.34
C ASN A 232 -14.39 7.33 -0.81
N PHE A 233 -13.97 6.32 -0.04
CA PHE A 233 -12.80 5.51 -0.38
C PHE A 233 -13.02 4.73 -1.68
N ARG A 234 -14.18 4.06 -1.78
CA ARG A 234 -14.62 3.35 -2.99
C ARG A 234 -14.62 4.29 -4.18
N LYS A 235 -15.29 5.44 -4.07
CA LYS A 235 -15.41 6.42 -5.13
C LYS A 235 -14.05 6.91 -5.61
N LEU A 236 -13.11 7.18 -4.69
CA LEU A 236 -11.75 7.60 -5.02
C LEU A 236 -11.00 6.54 -5.81
N ILE A 237 -10.99 5.29 -5.34
CA ILE A 237 -10.29 4.17 -5.99
C ILE A 237 -10.91 3.87 -7.36
N MET A 238 -12.23 3.77 -7.46
CA MET A 238 -12.90 3.41 -8.72
C MET A 238 -12.71 4.51 -9.78
N THR A 239 -12.74 5.79 -9.38
CA THR A 239 -12.43 6.87 -10.30
C THR A 239 -10.98 6.82 -10.77
N LEU A 240 -10.05 6.54 -9.86
CA LEU A 240 -8.63 6.35 -10.22
C LEU A 240 -8.47 5.20 -11.22
N LEU A 241 -9.06 4.02 -10.95
CA LEU A 241 -8.97 2.87 -11.86
C LEU A 241 -9.55 3.16 -13.24
N ALA A 242 -10.63 3.94 -13.32
CA ALA A 242 -11.25 4.34 -14.59
C ALA A 242 -10.34 5.26 -15.40
N GLU A 243 -9.66 6.20 -14.77
CA GLU A 243 -8.86 7.24 -15.43
C GLU A 243 -7.39 6.86 -15.63
N LEU A 244 -6.85 5.99 -14.77
CA LEU A 244 -5.44 5.61 -14.79
C LEU A 244 -5.05 4.98 -16.13
N ASP A 245 -4.10 5.58 -16.85
CA ASP A 245 -3.44 4.93 -17.97
C ASP A 245 -2.28 4.06 -17.44
N PRO A 246 -2.39 2.72 -17.56
CA PRO A 246 -1.35 1.84 -17.05
C PRO A 246 -0.05 1.85 -17.87
N ASP A 247 -0.08 2.41 -19.07
CA ASP A 247 1.07 2.49 -19.99
C ASP A 247 1.79 3.85 -19.93
N GLU A 248 1.20 4.82 -19.25
CA GLU A 248 1.85 6.10 -19.02
C GLU A 248 3.10 5.94 -18.16
N ASP A 249 4.23 6.46 -18.62
CA ASP A 249 5.57 6.34 -18.02
C ASP A 249 6.15 7.73 -17.74
N ASN A 250 5.52 8.46 -16.80
CA ASN A 250 5.88 9.83 -16.42
C ASN A 250 6.65 9.91 -15.10
N CYS A 251 7.27 8.80 -14.68
CA CYS A 251 8.04 8.70 -13.45
C CYS A 251 9.19 7.70 -13.61
N ASP A 252 10.17 7.76 -12.71
CA ASP A 252 11.35 6.91 -12.75
C ASP A 252 11.15 5.49 -12.20
N CYS A 253 9.91 5.13 -11.77
CA CYS A 253 9.65 3.85 -11.10
C CYS A 253 10.00 2.62 -11.96
N ALA A 254 9.84 2.70 -13.29
CA ALA A 254 10.15 1.61 -14.21
C ALA A 254 11.66 1.52 -14.56
N HIS A 255 12.49 2.44 -14.04
CA HIS A 255 13.89 2.63 -14.38
C HIS A 255 14.84 2.58 -13.18
N VAL A 256 14.32 2.25 -11.99
CA VAL A 256 15.12 2.28 -10.73
C VAL A 256 16.30 1.30 -10.70
N LEU A 257 16.27 0.27 -11.55
CA LEU A 257 17.38 -0.70 -11.69
C LEU A 257 18.34 -0.35 -12.83
N GLU A 258 18.13 0.73 -13.57
CA GLU A 258 19.05 1.16 -14.62
C GLU A 258 20.40 1.56 -14.01
N GLY A 259 21.47 0.92 -14.48
CA GLY A 259 22.82 1.15 -13.97
C GLY A 259 23.17 0.49 -12.64
N VAL A 260 22.24 -0.23 -12.00
CA VAL A 260 22.44 -0.85 -10.67
C VAL A 260 22.88 -2.32 -10.76
N GLY A 261 23.06 -2.85 -11.96
CA GLY A 261 23.42 -4.23 -12.23
C GLY A 261 22.47 -4.89 -13.23
N GLY A 262 22.87 -6.01 -13.82
CA GLY A 262 22.09 -6.73 -14.84
C GLY A 262 21.00 -7.66 -14.29
N PHE A 263 20.59 -7.49 -13.04
CA PHE A 263 19.62 -8.37 -12.38
C PHE A 263 18.20 -7.92 -12.72
N LYS A 264 17.37 -8.88 -13.15
CA LYS A 264 15.93 -8.67 -13.41
C LYS A 264 15.13 -9.74 -12.69
N LEU A 265 13.96 -9.38 -12.21
CA LEU A 265 12.96 -10.29 -11.65
C LEU A 265 12.26 -11.09 -12.74
#